data_fc8272e408b15874b72c9d09b624b24e
#
_entry.id   fc8272e408b15874b72c9d09b624b24e
#
_cell.length_a   1.000
_cell.length_b   1.000
_cell.length_c   1.000
_cell.angle_alpha   90.00
_cell.angle_beta   90.00
_cell.angle_gamma   90.00
#
_symmetry.space_group_name_H-M   'P 1'
#
loop_
_entity.id
_entity.type
_entity.pdbx_description
1 polymer ?
#
loop_
_entity_poly.entity_id
_entity_poly.type
_entity_poly.pdbx_seq_one_letter_code
_entity_poly.pdbx_strand_id
1 'polypeptide(L)'
;MAFIGKKPAAAPLTSSDVADGIITNAKLAQDIISAETELAEAPASTDEFLISDAGVLKRLDASYIGGTTAPYVSVGLSSDQGLSDGTAAKVQFDSEIVDSDSKFASNRFTPTVSGKYFVSCNLTFETDVRLRFDGVTCYIYKNGSAVIQTFSRPENNAYEAEGYTQSVSGIVDCDTDDYIEIYAKVDTTANTPNVAGGNNLSCLTIFKMTE
;
A
#
# COMPACT_ATOMS: atom_id res chain seq x y z
N MET A 1 -40.25 -2.66 -70.60
CA MET A 1 -41.19 -3.13 -69.57
C MET A 1 -40.64 -2.80 -68.19
N ALA A 2 -41.34 -1.95 -67.42
CA ALA A 2 -40.93 -1.71 -66.05
C ALA A 2 -41.29 -2.95 -65.21
N PHE A 3 -40.34 -3.47 -64.51
CA PHE A 3 -40.55 -4.59 -63.61
C PHE A 3 -41.34 -4.10 -62.37
N ILE A 4 -42.59 -4.46 -62.30
CA ILE A 4 -43.49 -4.14 -61.16
C ILE A 4 -43.46 -5.35 -60.25
N GLY A 5 -42.32 -5.59 -59.62
CA GLY A 5 -42.18 -6.58 -58.56
C GLY A 5 -42.00 -5.89 -57.18
N LYS A 6 -42.65 -6.39 -56.11
CA LYS A 6 -42.24 -6.06 -54.72
C LYS A 6 -40.75 -6.32 -54.58
N LYS A 7 -40.01 -5.32 -54.05
CA LYS A 7 -38.62 -5.60 -53.62
C LYS A 7 -38.64 -6.89 -52.81
N PRO A 8 -37.79 -7.87 -53.11
CA PRO A 8 -37.64 -9.03 -52.26
C PRO A 8 -37.37 -8.53 -50.83
N ALA A 9 -37.99 -9.14 -49.82
CA ALA A 9 -37.58 -8.89 -48.46
C ALA A 9 -36.07 -9.10 -48.39
N ALA A 10 -35.30 -8.14 -47.85
CA ALA A 10 -33.87 -8.28 -47.72
C ALA A 10 -33.61 -9.55 -46.91
N ALA A 11 -32.89 -10.50 -47.48
CA ALA A 11 -32.43 -11.67 -46.71
C ALA A 11 -31.66 -11.17 -45.49
N PRO A 12 -31.79 -11.84 -44.32
CA PRO A 12 -30.96 -11.50 -43.19
C PRO A 12 -29.47 -11.52 -43.58
N LEU A 13 -28.73 -10.48 -43.24
CA LEU A 13 -27.30 -10.45 -43.47
C LEU A 13 -26.64 -11.60 -42.72
N THR A 14 -25.75 -12.32 -43.37
CA THR A 14 -24.90 -13.35 -42.80
C THR A 14 -23.49 -12.78 -42.64
N SER A 15 -22.64 -13.45 -41.88
CA SER A 15 -21.23 -13.03 -41.68
C SER A 15 -20.47 -12.94 -43.03
N SER A 16 -20.85 -13.72 -44.03
CA SER A 16 -20.25 -13.69 -45.38
C SER A 16 -20.64 -12.46 -46.20
N ASP A 17 -21.70 -11.78 -45.84
CA ASP A 17 -22.16 -10.56 -46.52
C ASP A 17 -21.39 -9.32 -46.08
N VAL A 18 -20.58 -9.41 -45.00
CA VAL A 18 -19.74 -8.35 -44.47
C VAL A 18 -18.30 -8.74 -44.64
N ALA A 19 -17.64 -8.23 -45.68
CA ALA A 19 -16.20 -8.52 -45.87
C ALA A 19 -15.33 -7.93 -44.76
N ASP A 20 -14.21 -8.57 -44.48
CA ASP A 20 -13.26 -8.11 -43.48
C ASP A 20 -12.78 -6.69 -43.72
N GLY A 21 -12.72 -5.89 -42.65
CA GLY A 21 -12.25 -4.51 -42.70
C GLY A 21 -13.19 -3.46 -43.27
N ILE A 22 -14.42 -3.83 -43.72
CA ILE A 22 -15.37 -2.85 -44.29
C ILE A 22 -16.14 -2.07 -43.19
N ILE A 23 -16.23 -2.58 -41.99
CA ILE A 23 -16.81 -1.85 -40.86
C ILE A 23 -15.73 -0.94 -40.26
N THR A 24 -15.73 0.30 -40.72
CA THR A 24 -14.81 1.34 -40.22
C THR A 24 -15.50 2.16 -39.12
N ASN A 25 -14.72 2.97 -38.38
CA ASN A 25 -15.24 3.87 -37.36
C ASN A 25 -16.37 4.80 -37.90
N ALA A 26 -16.28 5.22 -39.16
CA ALA A 26 -17.32 6.06 -39.80
C ALA A 26 -18.66 5.32 -40.02
N LYS A 27 -18.69 4.00 -39.91
CA LYS A 27 -19.89 3.16 -40.06
C LYS A 27 -20.52 2.76 -38.74
N LEU A 28 -19.82 3.03 -37.64
CA LEU A 28 -20.36 2.88 -36.30
C LEU A 28 -21.07 4.19 -35.91
N ALA A 29 -22.23 4.09 -35.28
CA ALA A 29 -22.86 5.26 -34.67
C ALA A 29 -21.93 5.82 -33.59
N GLN A 30 -21.83 7.15 -33.49
CA GLN A 30 -20.91 7.77 -32.49
C GLN A 30 -21.40 7.59 -31.06
N ASP A 31 -22.64 7.24 -30.90
CA ASP A 31 -23.30 6.98 -29.61
C ASP A 31 -23.41 5.48 -29.27
N ILE A 32 -22.68 4.61 -29.99
CA ILE A 32 -22.71 3.15 -29.78
C ILE A 32 -22.36 2.72 -28.34
N ILE A 33 -21.71 3.59 -27.59
CA ILE A 33 -21.44 3.40 -26.17
C ILE A 33 -22.37 4.28 -25.34
N SER A 34 -22.48 5.56 -25.68
CA SER A 34 -23.20 6.54 -24.85
C SER A 34 -24.73 6.40 -24.91
N ALA A 35 -25.27 5.68 -25.88
CA ALA A 35 -26.68 5.35 -25.96
C ALA A 35 -27.08 4.10 -25.18
N GLU A 36 -26.12 3.35 -24.69
CA GLU A 36 -26.38 2.14 -23.85
C GLU A 36 -26.71 2.53 -22.41
N THR A 37 -27.34 1.61 -21.70
CA THR A 37 -27.63 1.81 -20.26
C THR A 37 -26.33 1.85 -19.47
N GLU A 38 -26.16 2.90 -18.66
CA GLU A 38 -24.99 3.05 -17.80
C GLU A 38 -24.92 1.92 -16.77
N LEU A 39 -23.74 1.32 -16.61
CA LEU A 39 -23.42 0.47 -15.48
C LEU A 39 -23.17 1.38 -14.25
N ALA A 40 -24.17 1.48 -13.37
CA ALA A 40 -24.13 2.38 -12.21
C ALA A 40 -23.38 1.83 -11.00
N GLU A 41 -22.58 0.79 -11.18
CA GLU A 41 -21.76 0.15 -10.14
C GLU A 41 -20.35 -0.16 -10.67
N ALA A 42 -19.44 -0.52 -9.77
CA ALA A 42 -18.10 -0.93 -10.17
C ALA A 42 -18.16 -2.18 -11.04
N PRO A 43 -17.38 -2.26 -12.14
CA PRO A 43 -17.30 -3.47 -12.94
C PRO A 43 -16.95 -4.69 -12.10
N ALA A 44 -17.61 -5.80 -12.34
CA ALA A 44 -17.20 -7.08 -11.76
C ALA A 44 -15.85 -7.53 -12.37
N SER A 45 -15.10 -8.33 -11.64
CA SER A 45 -13.80 -8.86 -12.14
C SER A 45 -13.93 -9.71 -13.41
N THR A 46 -15.14 -10.16 -13.72
CA THR A 46 -15.46 -10.93 -14.92
C THR A 46 -15.92 -10.09 -16.11
N ASP A 47 -16.12 -8.78 -15.92
CA ASP A 47 -16.47 -7.87 -17.00
C ASP A 47 -15.27 -7.63 -17.90
N GLU A 48 -15.54 -7.34 -19.16
CA GLU A 48 -14.50 -7.27 -20.17
C GLU A 48 -14.62 -6.00 -21.01
N PHE A 49 -13.46 -5.44 -21.34
CA PHE A 49 -13.34 -4.26 -22.20
C PHE A 49 -12.70 -4.63 -23.53
N LEU A 50 -13.17 -4.02 -24.60
CA LEU A 50 -12.55 -4.12 -25.90
C LEU A 50 -11.48 -3.04 -26.05
N ILE A 51 -10.23 -3.43 -26.24
CA ILE A 51 -9.10 -2.52 -26.40
C ILE A 51 -8.37 -2.75 -27.71
N SER A 52 -7.66 -1.74 -28.18
CA SER A 52 -6.69 -1.87 -29.27
C SER A 52 -5.28 -1.96 -28.69
N ASP A 53 -4.64 -3.11 -28.83
CA ASP A 53 -3.25 -3.32 -28.44
C ASP A 53 -2.39 -3.43 -29.69
N ALA A 54 -1.54 -2.42 -29.93
CA ALA A 54 -0.71 -2.31 -31.13
C ALA A 54 -1.48 -2.46 -32.45
N GLY A 55 -2.72 -1.96 -32.50
CA GLY A 55 -3.60 -2.05 -33.68
C GLY A 55 -4.40 -3.35 -33.81
N VAL A 56 -4.27 -4.25 -32.85
CA VAL A 56 -5.05 -5.49 -32.78
C VAL A 56 -6.11 -5.36 -31.70
N LEU A 57 -7.38 -5.66 -32.05
CA LEU A 57 -8.45 -5.71 -31.06
C LEU A 57 -8.23 -6.88 -30.10
N LYS A 58 -8.25 -6.58 -28.82
CA LYS A 58 -8.12 -7.57 -27.74
C LYS A 58 -9.18 -7.32 -26.67
N ARG A 59 -9.51 -8.37 -25.95
CA ARG A 59 -10.30 -8.34 -24.74
C ARG A 59 -9.40 -8.05 -23.56
N LEU A 60 -9.79 -7.13 -22.69
CA LEU A 60 -9.15 -6.85 -21.42
C LEU A 60 -10.14 -7.09 -20.29
N ASP A 61 -9.80 -7.93 -19.36
CA ASP A 61 -10.57 -8.18 -18.15
C ASP A 61 -10.58 -6.96 -17.23
N ALA A 62 -11.73 -6.66 -16.62
CA ALA A 62 -11.90 -5.50 -15.74
C ALA A 62 -10.94 -5.53 -14.53
N SER A 63 -10.52 -6.70 -14.09
CA SER A 63 -9.55 -6.85 -13.00
C SER A 63 -8.21 -6.16 -13.28
N TYR A 64 -7.89 -5.92 -14.56
CA TYR A 64 -6.66 -5.20 -14.95
C TYR A 64 -6.84 -3.68 -15.11
N ILE A 65 -8.07 -3.16 -15.01
CA ILE A 65 -8.36 -1.72 -15.18
C ILE A 65 -8.46 -1.00 -13.83
N GLY A 66 -8.90 -1.70 -12.80
CA GLY A 66 -8.82 -1.20 -11.43
C GLY A 66 -7.36 -1.18 -11.00
N GLY A 67 -6.82 -0.01 -10.72
CA GLY A 67 -5.52 0.06 -10.08
C GLY A 67 -5.56 -0.84 -8.85
N THR A 68 -4.65 -1.81 -8.75
CA THR A 68 -4.42 -2.53 -7.50
C THR A 68 -4.27 -1.48 -6.42
N THR A 69 -5.12 -1.50 -5.40
CA THR A 69 -4.93 -0.64 -4.23
C THR A 69 -3.51 -0.84 -3.77
N ALA A 70 -2.73 0.25 -3.78
CA ALA A 70 -1.34 0.16 -3.36
C ALA A 70 -1.30 -0.43 -1.95
N PRO A 71 -0.50 -1.47 -1.68
CA PRO A 71 -0.42 -2.09 -0.37
C PRO A 71 -0.14 -1.05 0.71
N TYR A 72 -0.90 -1.09 1.79
CA TYR A 72 -0.70 -0.23 2.95
C TYR A 72 -1.01 -0.97 4.24
N VAL A 73 -0.31 -0.58 5.30
CA VAL A 73 -0.51 -1.12 6.65
C VAL A 73 -0.40 0.01 7.67
N SER A 74 -1.20 -0.06 8.71
CA SER A 74 -1.06 0.75 9.92
C SER A 74 -1.26 -0.15 11.13
N VAL A 75 -0.27 -0.14 12.01
CA VAL A 75 -0.25 -0.97 13.23
C VAL A 75 0.23 -0.15 14.41
N GLY A 76 -0.24 -0.49 15.59
CA GLY A 76 0.14 0.11 16.85
C GLY A 76 0.66 -0.91 17.85
N LEU A 77 1.14 -0.40 18.97
CA LEU A 77 1.50 -1.19 20.13
C LEU A 77 0.37 -1.05 21.17
N SER A 78 -0.22 -2.18 21.59
CA SER A 78 -1.37 -2.17 22.51
C SER A 78 -0.97 -1.96 23.97
N SER A 79 0.21 -2.43 24.34
CA SER A 79 0.78 -2.35 25.68
C SER A 79 2.28 -2.06 25.62
N ASP A 80 2.82 -1.60 26.74
CA ASP A 80 4.25 -1.27 26.84
C ASP A 80 5.14 -2.46 26.53
N GLN A 81 6.18 -2.21 25.74
CA GLN A 81 7.24 -3.16 25.45
C GLN A 81 8.51 -2.76 26.18
N GLY A 82 8.96 -3.58 27.14
CA GLY A 82 10.23 -3.38 27.82
C GLY A 82 11.42 -3.48 26.86
N LEU A 83 12.39 -2.59 27.04
CA LEU A 83 13.66 -2.60 26.32
C LEU A 83 14.82 -2.87 27.27
N SER A 84 15.91 -3.42 26.74
CA SER A 84 17.19 -3.49 27.47
C SER A 84 18.03 -2.28 27.12
N ASP A 85 18.64 -1.65 28.14
CA ASP A 85 19.54 -0.52 27.96
C ASP A 85 20.64 -0.82 26.92
N GLY A 86 20.88 0.13 26.04
CA GLY A 86 21.90 0.07 25.01
C GLY A 86 21.69 -0.97 23.90
N THR A 87 20.58 -1.72 23.94
CA THR A 87 20.34 -2.84 23.01
C THR A 87 19.20 -2.52 22.05
N ALA A 88 19.44 -2.65 20.75
CA ALA A 88 18.37 -2.52 19.76
C ALA A 88 17.45 -3.75 19.80
N ALA A 89 16.16 -3.51 19.93
CA ALA A 89 15.14 -4.55 19.95
C ALA A 89 14.05 -4.28 18.89
N LYS A 90 13.54 -5.35 18.28
CA LYS A 90 12.43 -5.27 17.36
C LYS A 90 11.16 -4.84 18.10
N VAL A 91 10.47 -3.83 17.58
CA VAL A 91 9.17 -3.38 18.12
C VAL A 91 8.09 -4.40 17.74
N GLN A 92 7.32 -4.81 18.75
CA GLN A 92 6.34 -5.89 18.63
C GLN A 92 4.93 -5.32 18.47
N PHE A 93 4.66 -4.68 17.35
CA PHE A 93 3.33 -4.15 17.06
C PHE A 93 2.30 -5.28 17.04
N ASP A 94 1.30 -5.20 17.90
CA ASP A 94 0.29 -6.22 18.14
C ASP A 94 -1.16 -5.70 17.96
N SER A 95 -1.32 -4.42 17.65
CA SER A 95 -2.62 -3.80 17.40
C SER A 95 -2.71 -3.40 15.92
N GLU A 96 -3.37 -4.24 15.13
CA GLU A 96 -3.63 -3.95 13.73
C GLU A 96 -4.77 -2.94 13.60
N ILE A 97 -4.53 -1.82 12.92
CA ILE A 97 -5.52 -0.81 12.57
C ILE A 97 -6.05 -1.10 11.17
N VAL A 98 -5.15 -1.35 10.24
CA VAL A 98 -5.48 -1.75 8.86
C VAL A 98 -4.28 -2.45 8.23
N ASP A 99 -4.55 -3.51 7.48
CA ASP A 99 -3.59 -4.21 6.61
C ASP A 99 -4.32 -4.64 5.34
N SER A 100 -4.11 -3.91 4.25
CA SER A 100 -4.86 -4.10 3.00
C SER A 100 -4.68 -5.49 2.39
N ASP A 101 -3.50 -6.08 2.57
CA ASP A 101 -3.09 -7.31 1.91
C ASP A 101 -2.88 -8.47 2.91
N SER A 102 -3.14 -8.25 4.20
CA SER A 102 -2.85 -9.19 5.30
C SER A 102 -1.38 -9.65 5.29
N LYS A 103 -0.45 -8.69 5.18
CA LYS A 103 0.99 -8.93 5.04
C LYS A 103 1.84 -8.42 6.19
N PHE A 104 1.19 -7.92 7.24
CA PHE A 104 1.87 -7.64 8.49
C PHE A 104 1.76 -8.85 9.41
N ALA A 105 2.84 -9.59 9.56
CA ALA A 105 2.89 -10.78 10.41
C ALA A 105 4.25 -10.89 11.10
N SER A 106 4.28 -11.43 12.31
CA SER A 106 5.53 -11.59 13.09
C SER A 106 6.30 -10.28 13.27
N ASN A 107 5.56 -9.16 13.44
CA ASN A 107 6.09 -7.81 13.60
C ASN A 107 6.98 -7.36 12.42
N ARG A 108 6.54 -7.71 11.22
CA ARG A 108 7.16 -7.30 9.96
C ARG A 108 6.12 -7.11 8.87
N PHE A 109 6.39 -6.21 7.96
CA PHE A 109 5.63 -6.05 6.72
C PHE A 109 6.39 -6.70 5.57
N THR A 110 5.72 -7.57 4.80
CA THR A 110 6.25 -8.22 3.61
C THR A 110 5.45 -7.75 2.40
N PRO A 111 6.03 -6.99 1.45
CA PRO A 111 5.29 -6.48 0.30
C PRO A 111 4.73 -7.58 -0.60
N THR A 112 3.54 -7.35 -1.18
CA THR A 112 2.98 -8.20 -2.24
C THR A 112 3.36 -7.72 -3.64
N VAL A 113 3.79 -6.47 -3.76
CA VAL A 113 4.14 -5.81 -5.02
C VAL A 113 5.48 -5.11 -4.86
N SER A 114 6.41 -5.35 -5.76
CA SER A 114 7.71 -4.65 -5.78
C SER A 114 7.52 -3.15 -6.00
N GLY A 115 8.39 -2.34 -5.43
CA GLY A 115 8.41 -0.89 -5.61
C GLY A 115 8.84 -0.13 -4.36
N LYS A 116 8.62 1.18 -4.38
CA LYS A 116 9.01 2.09 -3.31
C LYS A 116 7.91 2.21 -2.27
N TYR A 117 8.26 2.02 -1.02
CA TYR A 117 7.37 2.11 0.13
C TYR A 117 7.77 3.27 1.02
N PHE A 118 6.81 4.14 1.32
CA PHE A 118 7.00 5.12 2.38
C PHE A 118 6.72 4.45 3.72
N VAL A 119 7.69 4.55 4.61
CA VAL A 119 7.63 4.01 5.97
C VAL A 119 7.68 5.17 6.94
N SER A 120 6.74 5.24 7.87
CA SER A 120 6.73 6.23 8.94
C SER A 120 6.39 5.55 10.27
N CYS A 121 7.23 5.76 11.24
CA CYS A 121 7.04 5.21 12.58
C CYS A 121 7.28 6.28 13.62
N ASN A 122 6.38 6.35 14.61
CA ASN A 122 6.52 7.15 15.81
C ASN A 122 6.60 6.20 17.00
N LEU A 123 7.61 6.35 17.83
CA LEU A 123 7.77 5.59 19.06
C LEU A 123 7.87 6.54 20.23
N THR A 124 7.04 6.32 21.23
CA THR A 124 7.13 7.02 22.50
C THR A 124 7.90 6.13 23.49
N PHE A 125 8.97 6.65 24.02
CA PHE A 125 9.79 5.99 25.02
C PHE A 125 9.43 6.51 26.39
N GLU A 126 9.26 5.61 27.35
CA GLU A 126 8.95 5.94 28.74
C GLU A 126 9.85 5.15 29.67
N THR A 127 9.88 5.56 30.92
CA THR A 127 10.60 4.87 31.99
C THR A 127 9.80 4.98 33.29
N ASP A 128 9.87 3.98 34.14
CA ASP A 128 9.14 3.92 35.42
C ASP A 128 9.62 4.96 36.46
N VAL A 129 10.79 5.50 36.25
CA VAL A 129 11.41 6.50 37.13
C VAL A 129 11.91 7.64 36.27
N ARG A 130 11.75 8.86 36.73
CA ARG A 130 12.26 10.07 36.06
C ARG A 130 13.73 9.90 35.69
N LEU A 131 13.99 9.61 34.43
CA LEU A 131 15.29 9.19 33.98
C LEU A 131 15.84 10.01 32.85
N ARG A 132 17.14 9.88 32.78
CA ARG A 132 17.99 10.47 31.76
C ARG A 132 18.01 9.54 30.55
N PHE A 133 17.39 9.98 29.49
CA PHE A 133 17.64 9.40 28.18
C PHE A 133 18.99 9.91 27.67
N ASP A 134 20.02 9.08 27.68
CA ASP A 134 21.31 9.43 27.09
C ASP A 134 21.26 9.36 25.56
N GLY A 135 20.34 8.58 25.01
CA GLY A 135 20.06 8.49 23.61
C GLY A 135 18.85 7.65 23.30
N VAL A 136 18.11 8.02 22.26
CA VAL A 136 17.04 7.21 21.69
C VAL A 136 17.27 7.07 20.20
N THR A 137 17.11 5.85 19.69
CA THR A 137 17.27 5.57 18.26
C THR A 137 16.11 4.73 17.77
N CYS A 138 15.51 5.17 16.67
CA CYS A 138 14.55 4.39 15.91
C CYS A 138 15.18 3.98 14.59
N TYR A 139 14.94 2.74 14.19
CA TYR A 139 15.48 2.20 12.95
C TYR A 139 14.37 1.63 12.08
N ILE A 140 14.51 1.81 10.78
CA ILE A 140 13.84 1.01 9.77
C ILE A 140 14.84 -0.03 9.29
N TYR A 141 14.51 -1.30 9.44
CA TYR A 141 15.29 -2.43 8.95
C TYR A 141 14.66 -2.99 7.68
N LYS A 142 15.50 -3.36 6.76
CA LYS A 142 15.15 -4.19 5.60
C LYS A 142 15.99 -5.46 5.67
N ASN A 143 15.33 -6.63 5.64
CA ASN A 143 15.99 -7.93 5.66
C ASN A 143 16.99 -8.10 6.81
N GLY A 144 16.62 -7.64 8.00
CA GLY A 144 17.45 -7.74 9.20
C GLY A 144 18.61 -6.75 9.30
N SER A 145 18.71 -5.77 8.37
CA SER A 145 19.75 -4.74 8.39
C SER A 145 19.14 -3.34 8.43
N ALA A 146 19.71 -2.46 9.24
CA ALA A 146 19.28 -1.07 9.34
C ALA A 146 19.54 -0.33 8.02
N VAL A 147 18.50 0.26 7.43
CA VAL A 147 18.58 1.06 6.20
C VAL A 147 18.34 2.55 6.44
N ILE A 148 17.53 2.87 7.45
CA ILE A 148 17.26 4.26 7.89
C ILE A 148 17.26 4.27 9.41
N GLN A 149 17.81 5.34 9.98
CA GLN A 149 17.75 5.54 11.43
C GLN A 149 17.63 7.02 11.76
N THR A 150 17.00 7.29 12.89
CA THR A 150 17.01 8.60 13.54
C THR A 150 17.52 8.45 14.95
N PHE A 151 18.40 9.34 15.36
CA PHE A 151 18.98 9.37 16.69
C PHE A 151 18.74 10.73 17.32
N SER A 152 18.32 10.72 18.58
CA SER A 152 18.23 11.91 19.40
C SER A 152 18.93 11.69 20.74
N ARG A 153 19.55 12.74 21.22
CA ARG A 153 20.11 12.79 22.55
C ARG A 153 19.38 13.90 23.31
N PRO A 154 18.33 13.56 24.06
CA PRO A 154 17.67 14.54 24.93
C PRO A 154 18.68 15.07 25.92
N GLU A 155 19.03 16.37 25.83
CA GLU A 155 19.98 16.99 26.76
C GLU A 155 19.39 17.11 28.14
N ASN A 156 20.22 16.85 29.15
CA ASN A 156 19.79 16.37 30.43
C ASN A 156 20.32 17.14 31.62
N ASN A 157 20.54 18.42 31.50
CA ASN A 157 21.19 19.16 32.57
C ASN A 157 20.26 19.79 33.60
N ALA A 158 18.93 19.80 33.41
CA ALA A 158 18.04 20.47 34.34
C ALA A 158 16.62 19.91 34.48
N TYR A 159 16.15 19.07 33.54
CA TYR A 159 14.77 18.57 33.56
C TYR A 159 14.75 17.08 33.25
N GLU A 160 14.09 16.33 34.14
CA GLU A 160 13.86 14.91 33.97
C GLU A 160 12.67 14.71 33.04
N ALA A 161 12.88 14.09 31.87
CA ALA A 161 11.82 13.70 30.99
C ALA A 161 11.26 12.32 31.40
N GLU A 162 9.95 12.24 31.56
CA GLU A 162 9.25 10.97 31.83
C GLU A 162 8.94 10.23 30.52
N GLY A 163 8.90 10.93 29.40
CA GLY A 163 8.66 10.37 28.08
C GLY A 163 9.37 11.15 26.98
N TYR A 164 9.71 10.47 25.92
CA TYR A 164 10.31 11.06 24.72
C TYR A 164 9.79 10.38 23.46
N THR A 165 9.25 11.15 22.53
CA THR A 165 8.77 10.61 21.26
C THR A 165 9.80 10.85 20.16
N GLN A 166 10.19 9.77 19.48
CA GLN A 166 11.10 9.78 18.34
C GLN A 166 10.40 9.24 17.11
N SER A 167 10.54 9.94 16.00
CA SER A 167 10.02 9.52 14.71
C SER A 167 11.15 9.07 13.79
N VAL A 168 10.89 8.07 12.98
CA VAL A 168 11.72 7.68 11.84
C VAL A 168 10.83 7.54 10.61
N SER A 169 11.27 8.10 9.50
CA SER A 169 10.55 7.94 8.22
C SER A 169 11.51 7.94 7.05
N GLY A 170 11.09 7.31 5.96
CA GLY A 170 11.83 7.30 4.71
C GLY A 170 11.21 6.40 3.68
N ILE A 171 11.87 6.34 2.52
CA ILE A 171 11.46 5.51 1.40
C ILE A 171 12.38 4.29 1.35
N VAL A 172 11.77 3.11 1.28
CA VAL A 172 12.48 1.83 1.16
C VAL A 172 12.05 1.17 -0.14
N ASP A 173 13.01 0.82 -0.98
CA ASP A 173 12.78 0.05 -2.20
C ASP A 173 12.72 -1.44 -1.84
N CYS A 174 11.62 -2.12 -2.18
CA CYS A 174 11.36 -3.50 -1.79
C CYS A 174 10.90 -4.35 -2.95
N ASP A 175 11.38 -5.58 -2.99
CA ASP A 175 10.83 -6.68 -3.76
C ASP A 175 9.85 -7.51 -2.91
N THR A 176 9.18 -8.48 -3.53
CA THR A 176 8.14 -9.29 -2.86
C THR A 176 8.69 -10.30 -1.85
N ASP A 177 9.99 -10.55 -1.84
CA ASP A 177 10.72 -11.39 -0.89
C ASP A 177 11.44 -10.58 0.22
N ASP A 178 11.38 -9.25 0.12
CA ASP A 178 11.89 -8.36 1.15
C ASP A 178 10.91 -8.22 2.33
N TYR A 179 11.42 -7.78 3.47
CA TYR A 179 10.58 -7.39 4.59
C TYR A 179 11.13 -6.17 5.34
N ILE A 180 10.20 -5.40 5.92
CA ILE A 180 10.47 -4.21 6.72
C ILE A 180 10.13 -4.49 8.17
N GLU A 181 11.02 -4.11 9.07
CA GLU A 181 10.87 -4.19 10.52
C GLU A 181 11.26 -2.87 11.17
N ILE A 182 10.71 -2.58 12.33
CA ILE A 182 11.09 -1.43 13.15
C ILE A 182 11.86 -1.92 14.37
N TYR A 183 12.98 -1.26 14.64
CA TYR A 183 13.77 -1.49 15.84
C TYR A 183 13.90 -0.21 16.64
N ALA A 184 13.94 -0.36 17.94
CA ALA A 184 14.10 0.70 18.90
C ALA A 184 15.31 0.43 19.80
N LYS A 185 16.05 1.48 20.13
CA LYS A 185 17.15 1.43 21.10
C LYS A 185 17.06 2.63 22.02
N VAL A 186 17.26 2.40 23.30
CA VAL A 186 17.40 3.45 24.31
C VAL A 186 18.71 3.26 25.03
N ASP A 187 19.47 4.33 25.16
CA ASP A 187 20.61 4.43 26.05
C ASP A 187 20.18 5.26 27.29
N THR A 188 20.29 4.68 28.48
CA THR A 188 19.87 5.30 29.75
C THR A 188 20.83 4.98 30.88
N THR A 189 20.95 5.84 31.87
CA THR A 189 21.85 5.64 33.01
C THR A 189 21.25 4.82 34.15
N ALA A 190 19.97 4.53 34.11
CA ALA A 190 19.30 3.70 35.12
C ALA A 190 17.93 3.18 34.66
N ASN A 191 17.56 1.98 35.04
CA ASN A 191 16.28 1.28 34.88
C ASN A 191 15.94 0.73 33.49
N THR A 192 14.81 0.03 33.43
CA THR A 192 14.28 -0.61 32.25
C THR A 192 13.42 0.38 31.44
N PRO A 193 13.92 0.91 30.31
CA PRO A 193 13.11 1.72 29.42
C PRO A 193 12.08 0.85 28.72
N ASN A 194 10.99 1.46 28.29
CA ASN A 194 9.98 0.81 27.46
C ASN A 194 9.66 1.65 26.21
N VAL A 195 9.09 1.00 25.21
CA VAL A 195 8.29 1.64 24.18
C VAL A 195 6.86 1.65 24.69
N ALA A 196 6.30 2.84 24.84
CA ALA A 196 4.96 3.01 25.40
C ALA A 196 3.88 2.43 24.46
N GLY A 197 3.01 1.63 25.03
CA GLY A 197 1.82 1.10 24.38
C GLY A 197 0.66 2.07 24.42
N GLY A 198 -0.37 1.69 23.69
CA GLY A 198 -1.59 2.49 23.53
C GLY A 198 -1.70 3.00 22.10
N ASN A 199 -2.89 2.91 21.57
CA ASN A 199 -3.18 2.98 20.12
C ASN A 199 -2.71 4.25 19.40
N ASN A 200 -2.34 5.28 20.13
CA ASN A 200 -1.93 6.57 19.57
C ASN A 200 -0.50 6.99 19.95
N LEU A 201 0.19 6.23 20.80
CA LEU A 201 1.52 6.60 21.30
C LEU A 201 2.65 6.06 20.42
N SER A 202 2.57 4.77 20.07
CA SER A 202 3.58 4.13 19.23
C SER A 202 2.89 3.44 18.07
N CYS A 203 3.21 3.85 16.85
CA CYS A 203 2.57 3.35 15.64
C CYS A 203 3.52 3.32 14.44
N LEU A 204 3.23 2.42 13.52
CA LEU A 204 3.89 2.25 12.24
C LEU A 204 2.86 2.38 11.12
N THR A 205 3.18 3.12 10.10
CA THR A 205 2.42 3.21 8.86
C THR A 205 3.34 2.97 7.68
N ILE A 206 2.94 2.09 6.77
CA ILE A 206 3.66 1.80 5.53
C ILE A 206 2.66 1.83 4.38
N PHE A 207 3.02 2.44 3.27
CA PHE A 207 2.25 2.36 2.03
C PHE A 207 3.15 2.41 0.81
N LYS A 208 2.73 1.71 -0.25
CA LYS A 208 3.41 1.75 -1.54
C LYS A 208 3.19 3.11 -2.19
N MET A 209 4.26 3.70 -2.68
CA MET A 209 4.17 4.91 -3.50
C MET A 209 3.73 4.53 -4.92
N THR A 210 2.82 5.31 -5.49
CA THR A 210 2.48 5.20 -6.92
C THR A 210 3.58 5.86 -7.73
N GLU A 211 4.06 5.18 -8.73
CA GLU A 211 4.97 5.76 -9.74
C GLU A 211 4.16 6.45 -10.83
#